data_078791e7426a994382092fdde0be4bfb
#
_entry.id   078791e7426a994382092fdde0be4bfb
#
_cell.length_a   1.000
_cell.length_b   1.000
_cell.length_c   1.000
_cell.angle_alpha   90.00
_cell.angle_beta   90.00
_cell.angle_gamma   90.00
#
_symmetry.space_group_name_H-M   'P 1'
#
loop_
_entity.id
_entity.type
_entity.pdbx_description
1 polymer ?
#
loop_
_entity_poly.entity_id
_entity_poly.type
_entity_poly.pdbx_seq_one_letter_code
_entity_poly.pdbx_strand_id
1 'polypeptide(L)'
;RSSAASDVYKRQFEEMSGIFDARQVDVSALEEDPDGVSDASVDGRNFAVSGGVAKSVENVIREKYPDREIKMANAEGLKECRKLLTMAKAGKYNGYLLEGMACPGGCVAGAGTMQSIKKSQAAVNKYAAQAKHKISSQTEYVKELDKLVD
;
A
#
# COMPACT_ATOMS: atom_id res chain seq x y z
N ARG A 1 6.48 0.05 27.43
CA ARG A 1 7.03 -0.88 26.41
C ARG A 1 8.41 -0.38 26.01
N SER A 2 9.42 -1.24 26.02
CA SER A 2 10.78 -0.88 25.61
C SER A 2 10.79 -0.55 24.12
N SER A 3 11.24 0.63 23.74
CA SER A 3 11.47 1.01 22.36
C SER A 3 12.46 0.05 21.67
N ALA A 4 13.47 -0.42 22.40
CA ALA A 4 14.46 -1.39 21.93
C ALA A 4 13.84 -2.70 21.43
N ALA A 5 12.78 -3.21 22.10
CA ALA A 5 12.10 -4.43 21.64
C ALA A 5 11.30 -4.21 20.34
N SER A 6 10.89 -2.98 20.06
CA SER A 6 10.25 -2.61 18.79
C SER A 6 11.25 -2.55 17.64
N ASP A 7 12.49 -2.13 17.91
CA ASP A 7 13.53 -1.94 16.91
C ASP A 7 14.11 -3.28 16.39
N VAL A 8 14.00 -4.36 17.15
CA VAL A 8 14.49 -5.70 16.73
C VAL A 8 13.81 -6.19 15.46
N TYR A 9 12.55 -5.80 15.23
CA TYR A 9 11.74 -6.30 14.11
C TYR A 9 11.43 -5.26 13.04
N LYS A 10 11.87 -4.01 13.22
CA LYS A 10 11.64 -2.94 12.26
C LYS A 10 12.96 -2.39 11.76
N ARG A 11 13.07 -2.26 10.45
CA ARG A 11 14.20 -1.60 9.79
C ARG A 11 13.66 -0.55 8.83
N GLN A 12 14.30 0.59 8.81
CA GLN A 12 14.01 1.66 7.86
C GLN A 12 14.78 1.40 6.56
N PHE A 13 14.33 2.00 5.46
CA PHE A 13 15.02 1.87 4.16
C PHE A 13 16.48 2.35 4.25
N GLU A 14 16.73 3.43 4.98
CA GLU A 14 18.08 3.97 5.22
C GLU A 14 18.98 2.96 5.94
N GLU A 15 18.49 2.32 6.99
CA GLU A 15 19.22 1.29 7.73
C GLU A 15 19.53 0.07 6.86
N MET A 16 18.56 -0.37 6.04
CA MET A 16 18.77 -1.47 5.11
C MET A 16 19.76 -1.12 4.04
N SER A 17 19.73 0.10 3.49
CA SER A 17 20.76 0.56 2.55
C SER A 17 22.13 0.52 3.17
N GLY A 18 22.31 1.00 4.41
CA GLY A 18 23.57 0.92 5.12
C GLY A 18 24.08 -0.51 5.33
N ILE A 19 23.16 -1.47 5.56
CA ILE A 19 23.52 -2.90 5.66
C ILE A 19 23.99 -3.43 4.30
N PHE A 20 23.31 -3.09 3.21
CA PHE A 20 23.73 -3.49 1.85
C PHE A 20 25.10 -2.92 1.50
N ASP A 21 25.31 -1.63 1.76
CA ASP A 21 26.60 -0.97 1.54
C ASP A 21 27.73 -1.65 2.35
N ALA A 22 27.50 -1.91 3.63
CA ALA A 22 28.48 -2.59 4.50
C ALA A 22 28.81 -4.03 4.05
N ARG A 23 27.85 -4.69 3.37
CA ARG A 23 28.01 -6.04 2.82
C ARG A 23 28.42 -6.04 1.36
N GLN A 24 28.62 -4.87 0.77
CA GLN A 24 28.96 -4.70 -0.66
C GLN A 24 27.93 -5.36 -1.59
N VAL A 25 26.64 -5.30 -1.22
CA VAL A 25 25.54 -5.81 -2.02
C VAL A 25 24.99 -4.70 -2.90
N ASP A 26 25.17 -4.81 -4.22
CA ASP A 26 24.53 -3.95 -5.20
C ASP A 26 23.17 -4.56 -5.59
N VAL A 27 22.09 -4.00 -5.03
CA VAL A 27 20.72 -4.48 -5.28
C VAL A 27 20.34 -4.35 -6.77
N SER A 28 20.92 -3.38 -7.49
CA SER A 28 20.63 -3.16 -8.90
C SER A 28 21.26 -4.19 -9.84
N ALA A 29 22.29 -4.88 -9.35
CA ALA A 29 23.03 -5.91 -10.08
C ALA A 29 22.56 -7.35 -9.76
N LEU A 30 21.60 -7.51 -8.86
CA LEU A 30 21.05 -8.82 -8.54
C LEU A 30 20.19 -9.34 -9.68
N GLU A 31 20.33 -10.62 -9.97
CA GLU A 31 19.43 -11.32 -10.91
C GLU A 31 18.04 -11.48 -10.29
N GLU A 32 17.01 -11.49 -11.13
CA GLU A 32 15.65 -11.77 -10.68
C GLU A 32 15.58 -13.22 -10.15
N ASP A 33 14.97 -13.37 -8.97
CA ASP A 33 14.68 -14.69 -8.42
C ASP A 33 13.54 -15.32 -9.24
N PRO A 34 13.77 -16.46 -9.92
CA PRO A 34 12.74 -17.13 -10.72
C PRO A 34 11.55 -17.62 -9.87
N ASP A 35 11.77 -17.85 -8.58
CA ASP A 35 10.72 -18.22 -7.62
C ASP A 35 10.15 -16.99 -6.89
N GLY A 36 10.50 -15.80 -7.34
CA GLY A 36 10.09 -14.52 -6.75
C GLY A 36 8.58 -14.33 -6.69
N VAL A 37 8.11 -13.80 -5.58
CA VAL A 37 6.68 -13.53 -5.31
C VAL A 37 6.24 -12.31 -6.11
N SER A 38 5.76 -12.48 -7.33
CA SER A 38 5.48 -11.34 -8.20
C SER A 38 4.04 -11.23 -8.74
N ASP A 39 3.13 -12.11 -8.38
CA ASP A 39 1.78 -12.15 -8.93
C ASP A 39 0.79 -11.15 -8.31
N ALA A 40 1.29 -10.14 -7.59
CA ALA A 40 0.46 -9.06 -7.09
C ALA A 40 -0.17 -8.28 -8.25
N SER A 41 -1.45 -7.91 -8.09
CA SER A 41 -2.17 -7.07 -9.05
C SER A 41 -1.63 -5.63 -9.09
N VAL A 42 -2.03 -4.86 -10.11
CA VAL A 42 -1.80 -3.40 -10.16
C VAL A 42 -2.30 -2.74 -8.86
N ASP A 43 -3.52 -3.10 -8.44
CA ASP A 43 -4.13 -2.59 -7.21
C ASP A 43 -3.28 -2.93 -5.98
N GLY A 44 -2.84 -4.19 -5.84
CA GLY A 44 -2.03 -4.63 -4.71
C GLY A 44 -0.67 -3.93 -4.64
N ARG A 45 0.00 -3.75 -5.78
CA ARG A 45 1.28 -3.03 -5.85
C ARG A 45 1.15 -1.55 -5.49
N ASN A 46 -0.03 -0.95 -5.68
CA ASN A 46 -0.30 0.45 -5.36
C ASN A 46 -0.70 0.71 -3.90
N PHE A 47 -0.77 -0.29 -3.02
CA PHE A 47 -1.11 -0.08 -1.61
C PHE A 47 -0.17 0.87 -0.88
N ALA A 48 1.07 0.98 -1.32
CA ALA A 48 2.04 1.89 -0.74
C ALA A 48 1.80 3.38 -1.06
N VAL A 49 0.94 3.66 -2.03
CA VAL A 49 0.57 5.03 -2.46
C VAL A 49 -0.78 5.38 -1.85
N SER A 50 -0.92 6.62 -1.39
CA SER A 50 -2.19 7.12 -0.85
C SER A 50 -3.33 7.00 -1.86
N GLY A 51 -4.49 6.53 -1.41
CA GLY A 51 -5.64 6.21 -2.26
C GLY A 51 -5.59 4.80 -2.87
N GLY A 52 -4.46 4.09 -2.79
CA GLY A 52 -4.28 2.79 -3.45
C GLY A 52 -5.15 1.69 -2.85
N VAL A 53 -5.28 1.65 -1.54
CA VAL A 53 -6.12 0.64 -0.86
C VAL A 53 -7.60 0.90 -1.14
N ALA A 54 -8.06 2.14 -0.99
CA ALA A 54 -9.44 2.50 -1.29
C ALA A 54 -9.79 2.22 -2.75
N LYS A 55 -8.87 2.51 -3.67
CA LYS A 55 -9.05 2.22 -5.11
C LYS A 55 -9.17 0.72 -5.39
N SER A 56 -8.35 -0.09 -4.74
CA SER A 56 -8.44 -1.55 -4.84
C SER A 56 -9.81 -2.07 -4.39
N VAL A 57 -10.30 -1.59 -3.25
CA VAL A 57 -11.63 -1.95 -2.75
C VAL A 57 -12.73 -1.49 -3.72
N GLU A 58 -12.63 -0.25 -4.22
CA GLU A 58 -13.56 0.27 -5.24
C GLU A 58 -13.61 -0.63 -6.46
N ASN A 59 -12.45 -1.01 -7.00
CA ASN A 59 -12.37 -1.84 -8.21
C ASN A 59 -13.05 -3.20 -8.01
N VAL A 60 -12.84 -3.85 -6.87
CA VAL A 60 -13.49 -5.12 -6.53
C VAL A 60 -15.01 -4.95 -6.36
N ILE A 61 -15.46 -3.85 -5.73
CA ILE A 61 -16.90 -3.58 -5.59
C ILE A 61 -17.53 -3.35 -6.96
N ARG A 62 -16.88 -2.58 -7.85
CA ARG A 62 -17.38 -2.36 -9.22
C ARG A 62 -17.44 -3.63 -10.05
N GLU A 63 -16.48 -4.53 -9.85
CA GLU A 63 -16.49 -5.85 -10.53
C GLU A 63 -17.68 -6.71 -10.07
N LYS A 64 -17.92 -6.77 -8.75
CA LYS A 64 -18.97 -7.61 -8.18
C LYS A 64 -20.37 -6.98 -8.23
N TYR A 65 -20.44 -5.66 -8.17
CA TYR A 65 -21.68 -4.88 -8.10
C TYR A 65 -21.62 -3.66 -9.02
N PRO A 66 -21.72 -3.84 -10.35
CA PRO A 66 -21.51 -2.77 -11.34
C PRO A 66 -22.43 -1.55 -11.15
N ASP A 67 -23.66 -1.77 -10.71
CA ASP A 67 -24.68 -0.73 -10.55
C ASP A 67 -24.61 -0.01 -9.19
N ARG A 68 -23.67 -0.41 -8.31
CA ARG A 68 -23.57 0.18 -6.98
C ARG A 68 -22.80 1.49 -7.03
N GLU A 69 -23.43 2.58 -6.56
CA GLU A 69 -22.73 3.84 -6.33
C GLU A 69 -21.73 3.68 -5.19
N ILE A 70 -20.48 4.06 -5.43
CA ILE A 70 -19.41 4.01 -4.44
C ILE A 70 -18.95 5.44 -4.16
N LYS A 71 -19.03 5.82 -2.89
CA LYS A 71 -18.54 7.12 -2.40
C LYS A 71 -17.28 6.88 -1.60
N MET A 72 -16.22 7.62 -1.92
CA MET A 72 -14.95 7.51 -1.21
C MET A 72 -14.50 8.86 -0.70
N ALA A 73 -13.78 8.84 0.42
CA ALA A 73 -13.03 9.97 0.90
C ALA A 73 -11.71 9.47 1.51
N ASN A 74 -10.64 10.20 1.23
CA ASN A 74 -9.32 9.88 1.75
C ASN A 74 -8.73 11.07 2.49
N ALA A 75 -7.81 10.79 3.40
CA ALA A 75 -7.06 11.78 4.14
C ALA A 75 -5.60 11.35 4.29
N GLU A 76 -4.71 12.31 4.19
CA GLU A 76 -3.27 12.13 4.32
C GLU A 76 -2.73 12.97 5.47
N GLY A 77 -1.89 12.35 6.30
CA GLY A 77 -1.38 12.94 7.53
C GLY A 77 -2.36 12.81 8.70
N LEU A 78 -1.82 12.63 9.90
CA LEU A 78 -2.61 12.37 11.12
C LEU A 78 -3.65 13.45 11.42
N LYS A 79 -3.33 14.71 11.13
CA LYS A 79 -4.24 15.83 11.36
C LYS A 79 -5.48 15.75 10.48
N GLU A 80 -5.30 15.48 9.20
CA GLU A 80 -6.41 15.36 8.23
C GLU A 80 -7.20 14.07 8.46
N CYS A 81 -6.53 12.96 8.80
CA CYS A 81 -7.21 11.73 9.20
C CYS A 81 -8.11 11.96 10.42
N ARG A 82 -7.63 12.72 11.42
CA ARG A 82 -8.44 13.06 12.59
C ARG A 82 -9.67 13.89 12.22
N LYS A 83 -9.52 14.87 11.32
CA LYS A 83 -10.67 15.66 10.81
C LYS A 83 -11.67 14.79 10.09
N LEU A 84 -11.19 13.91 9.19
CA LEU A 84 -12.04 12.99 8.44
C LEU A 84 -12.88 12.12 9.40
N LEU A 85 -12.23 11.51 10.40
CA LEU A 85 -12.91 10.69 11.40
C LEU A 85 -13.89 11.49 12.27
N THR A 86 -13.57 12.73 12.62
CA THR A 86 -14.46 13.61 13.38
C THR A 86 -15.73 13.93 12.57
N MET A 87 -15.57 14.22 11.27
CA MET A 87 -16.71 14.46 10.39
C MET A 87 -17.52 13.19 10.12
N ALA A 88 -16.85 12.04 10.00
CA ALA A 88 -17.52 10.75 9.86
C ALA A 88 -18.37 10.42 11.09
N LYS A 89 -17.82 10.65 12.30
CA LYS A 89 -18.56 10.50 13.56
C LYS A 89 -19.77 11.43 13.63
N ALA A 90 -19.71 12.60 13.03
CA ALA A 90 -20.84 13.54 12.93
C ALA A 90 -21.85 13.17 11.81
N GLY A 91 -21.67 12.03 11.13
CA GLY A 91 -22.59 11.54 10.11
C GLY A 91 -22.36 12.07 8.69
N LYS A 92 -21.34 12.91 8.47
CA LYS A 92 -21.11 13.54 7.17
C LYS A 92 -20.72 12.55 6.06
N TYR A 93 -20.12 11.42 6.43
CA TYR A 93 -19.62 10.40 5.52
C TYR A 93 -20.35 9.06 5.62
N ASN A 94 -21.66 9.10 5.94
CA ASN A 94 -22.46 7.87 5.97
C ASN A 94 -22.49 7.22 4.58
N GLY A 95 -22.17 5.93 4.51
CA GLY A 95 -22.11 5.18 3.25
C GLY A 95 -20.82 5.40 2.43
N TYR A 96 -19.82 6.09 2.97
CA TYR A 96 -18.53 6.28 2.34
C TYR A 96 -17.53 5.19 2.74
N LEU A 97 -16.70 4.78 1.80
CA LEU A 97 -15.43 4.11 2.09
C LEU A 97 -14.40 5.19 2.48
N LEU A 98 -13.81 5.05 3.67
CA LEU A 98 -12.83 6.00 4.17
C LEU A 98 -11.44 5.38 4.17
N GLU A 99 -10.46 6.08 3.62
CA GLU A 99 -9.04 5.73 3.72
C GLU A 99 -8.29 6.81 4.48
N GLY A 100 -7.43 6.40 5.41
CA GLY A 100 -6.52 7.30 6.12
C GLY A 100 -5.09 6.80 6.07
N MET A 101 -4.18 7.63 5.59
CA MET A 101 -2.74 7.38 5.57
C MET A 101 -2.03 8.35 6.53
N ALA A 102 -1.23 7.81 7.45
CA ALA A 102 -0.49 8.63 8.42
C ALA A 102 0.56 9.54 7.75
N CYS A 103 1.19 9.04 6.70
CA CYS A 103 2.20 9.78 5.95
C CYS A 103 1.58 10.43 4.70
N PRO A 104 1.79 11.73 4.45
CA PRO A 104 1.36 12.39 3.22
C PRO A 104 2.00 11.73 1.98
N GLY A 105 1.17 11.25 1.06
CA GLY A 105 1.62 10.47 -0.11
C GLY A 105 1.58 8.96 0.08
N GLY A 106 1.31 8.47 1.29
CA GLY A 106 1.24 7.05 1.63
C GLY A 106 2.55 6.50 2.21
N CYS A 107 2.69 5.19 2.24
CA CYS A 107 3.86 4.51 2.81
C CYS A 107 5.17 4.86 2.09
N VAL A 108 5.11 5.24 0.82
CA VAL A 108 6.26 5.72 0.04
C VAL A 108 6.89 7.00 0.58
N ALA A 109 6.23 7.68 1.51
CA ALA A 109 6.69 8.87 2.21
C ALA A 109 6.91 8.63 3.70
N GLY A 110 6.96 7.38 4.12
CA GLY A 110 7.18 6.99 5.51
C GLY A 110 8.57 7.34 6.02
N ALA A 111 8.77 7.22 7.33
CA ALA A 111 10.04 7.48 7.98
C ALA A 111 11.15 6.60 7.40
N GLY A 112 12.34 7.18 7.19
CA GLY A 112 13.51 6.49 6.65
C GLY A 112 13.48 6.28 5.12
N THR A 113 12.49 6.83 4.39
CA THR A 113 12.50 6.83 2.93
C THR A 113 13.60 7.76 2.39
N MET A 114 14.34 7.31 1.38
CA MET A 114 15.55 7.98 0.90
C MET A 114 15.31 8.82 -0.36
N GLN A 115 14.11 8.81 -0.91
CA GLN A 115 13.76 9.53 -2.12
C GLN A 115 12.62 10.52 -1.88
N SER A 116 12.46 11.48 -2.78
CA SER A 116 11.30 12.37 -2.75
C SER A 116 10.00 11.58 -3.02
N ILE A 117 8.93 11.98 -2.36
CA ILE A 117 7.59 11.36 -2.47
C ILE A 117 7.19 11.17 -3.94
N LYS A 118 7.35 12.20 -4.76
CA LYS A 118 7.00 12.16 -6.20
C LYS A 118 7.77 11.09 -6.97
N LYS A 119 9.07 10.94 -6.70
CA LYS A 119 9.90 9.91 -7.34
C LYS A 119 9.46 8.52 -6.91
N SER A 120 9.23 8.31 -5.61
CA SER A 120 8.80 7.03 -5.07
C SER A 120 7.42 6.63 -5.59
N GLN A 121 6.45 7.57 -5.63
CA GLN A 121 5.14 7.33 -6.22
C GLN A 121 5.24 6.95 -7.70
N ALA A 122 6.04 7.68 -8.48
CA ALA A 122 6.23 7.38 -9.90
C ALA A 122 6.86 6.00 -10.11
N ALA A 123 7.83 5.62 -9.29
CA ALA A 123 8.47 4.30 -9.34
C ALA A 123 7.47 3.18 -9.00
N VAL A 124 6.68 3.34 -7.94
CA VAL A 124 5.64 2.36 -7.56
C VAL A 124 4.58 2.24 -8.65
N ASN A 125 4.10 3.35 -9.20
CA ASN A 125 3.11 3.34 -10.29
C ASN A 125 3.65 2.63 -11.55
N LYS A 126 4.93 2.88 -11.89
CA LYS A 126 5.60 2.20 -13.01
C LYS A 126 5.71 0.69 -12.76
N TYR A 127 6.10 0.30 -11.56
CA TYR A 127 6.17 -1.11 -11.16
C TYR A 127 4.77 -1.75 -11.14
N ALA A 128 3.77 -1.06 -10.61
CA ALA A 128 2.40 -1.53 -10.60
C ALA A 128 1.85 -1.78 -12.01
N ALA A 129 2.14 -0.88 -12.96
CA ALA A 129 1.69 -1.02 -14.35
C ALA A 129 2.22 -2.28 -15.06
N GLN A 130 3.28 -2.89 -14.55
CA GLN A 130 3.86 -4.14 -15.09
C GLN A 130 3.14 -5.40 -14.59
N ALA A 131 2.19 -5.28 -13.65
CA ALA A 131 1.48 -6.41 -13.10
C ALA A 131 0.58 -7.08 -14.16
N LYS A 132 0.57 -8.41 -14.16
CA LYS A 132 -0.25 -9.25 -15.05
C LYS A 132 -1.74 -9.03 -14.82
N HIS A 133 -2.15 -8.89 -13.56
CA HIS A 133 -3.54 -8.71 -13.15
C HIS A 133 -3.79 -7.24 -12.76
N LYS A 134 -4.93 -6.71 -13.16
CA LYS A 134 -5.30 -5.32 -12.81
C LYS A 134 -5.91 -5.23 -11.42
N ILE A 135 -6.86 -6.09 -11.13
CA ILE A 135 -7.70 -6.06 -9.91
C ILE A 135 -7.26 -7.20 -8.99
N SER A 136 -7.32 -6.97 -7.68
CA SER A 136 -6.89 -7.94 -6.68
C SER A 136 -7.67 -9.27 -6.75
N SER A 137 -8.96 -9.23 -7.10
CA SER A 137 -9.82 -10.40 -7.29
C SER A 137 -9.41 -11.32 -8.46
N GLN A 138 -8.57 -10.84 -9.37
CA GLN A 138 -8.12 -11.60 -10.54
C GLN A 138 -6.86 -12.44 -10.27
N THR A 139 -6.25 -12.28 -9.11
CA THR A 139 -5.05 -13.03 -8.73
C THR A 139 -5.39 -14.43 -8.23
N GLU A 140 -4.46 -15.36 -8.36
CA GLU A 140 -4.64 -16.74 -7.88
C GLU A 140 -4.79 -16.84 -6.35
N TYR A 141 -4.28 -15.84 -5.63
CA TYR A 141 -4.37 -15.77 -4.16
C TYR A 141 -5.80 -15.67 -3.62
N VAL A 142 -6.77 -15.24 -4.43
CA VAL A 142 -8.17 -15.23 -4.03
C VAL A 142 -8.67 -16.64 -3.71
N LYS A 143 -8.19 -17.66 -4.41
CA LYS A 143 -8.52 -19.07 -4.15
C LYS A 143 -8.01 -19.57 -2.79
N GLU A 144 -6.97 -18.92 -2.26
CA GLU A 144 -6.43 -19.25 -0.95
C GLU A 144 -7.27 -18.66 0.19
N LEU A 145 -8.04 -17.59 -0.07
CA LEU A 145 -8.91 -16.99 0.93
C LEU A 145 -10.03 -17.94 1.37
N ASP A 146 -10.55 -18.76 0.44
CA ASP A 146 -11.58 -19.74 0.75
C ASP A 146 -11.09 -20.79 1.75
N LYS A 147 -9.76 -21.03 1.81
CA LYS A 147 -9.14 -21.96 2.77
C LYS A 147 -8.94 -21.35 4.16
N LEU A 148 -9.09 -20.03 4.29
CA LEU A 148 -8.88 -19.33 5.58
C LEU A 148 -10.20 -19.07 6.31
N VAL A 149 -11.34 -19.39 5.70
CA VAL A 149 -12.68 -19.09 6.24
C VAL A 149 -13.32 -20.33 6.90
N ASP A 150 -12.66 -21.48 6.84
CA ASP A 150 -12.99 -22.70 7.60
C ASP A 150 -12.20 -22.69 8.91
#